data_0b30ad03bb2543322a179a8919cd74db
#
_entry.id   0b30ad03bb2543322a179a8919cd74db
#
_cell.length_a   1.000
_cell.length_b   1.000
_cell.length_c   1.000
_cell.angle_alpha   90.00
_cell.angle_beta   90.00
_cell.angle_gamma   90.00
#
_symmetry.space_group_name_H-M   'P 1'
#
loop_
_entity.id
_entity.type
_entity.pdbx_description
1 polymer ?
#
loop_
_entity_poly.entity_id
_entity_poly.type
_entity_poly.pdbx_seq_one_letter_code
_entity_poly.pdbx_strand_id
1 'polypeptide(L)'
;WITSAFDLFEENVRYFSPLLPEDRVESGTPIVTDGKPGLHYLNLQNGTIWRWNRPIYDPNTELSHIRVENRLLPAGPTVADIVADAAFYYGLVNFLVGQTRPVWSRLSFADATSNFFTGARDGIHAQMTWPTLGTIPASELVTEHLLEQAEQGLQQLEVSPALIQKHLGIIEGRAEPTEWCDLAASSTR
;
A
#
# COMPACT_ATOMS: atom_id res chain seq x y z
N TRP A 1 12.86 9.11 -0.06
CA TRP A 1 11.95 8.46 0.89
C TRP A 1 11.26 9.49 1.78
N ILE A 2 10.02 9.24 2.14
CA ILE A 2 9.29 10.02 3.14
C ILE A 2 9.74 9.58 4.52
N THR A 3 9.98 10.53 5.40
CA THR A 3 10.54 10.28 6.74
C THR A 3 9.57 10.56 7.88
N SER A 4 8.47 11.26 7.58
CA SER A 4 7.44 11.60 8.57
C SER A 4 6.04 11.67 7.95
N ALA A 5 4.99 11.57 8.78
CA ALA A 5 3.63 11.81 8.34
C ALA A 5 3.43 13.27 7.85
N PHE A 6 4.19 14.22 8.41
CA PHE A 6 4.15 15.61 7.98
C PHE A 6 4.59 15.77 6.51
N ASP A 7 5.66 15.08 6.10
CA ASP A 7 6.18 15.15 4.73
C ASP A 7 5.11 14.75 3.70
N LEU A 8 4.24 13.79 4.03
CA LEU A 8 3.13 13.38 3.16
C LEU A 8 2.15 14.51 2.89
N PHE A 9 1.77 15.27 3.93
CA PHE A 9 0.85 16.39 3.80
C PHE A 9 1.54 17.60 3.19
N GLU A 10 2.79 17.88 3.58
CA GLU A 10 3.57 19.00 3.04
C GLU A 10 3.77 18.85 1.54
N GLU A 11 4.10 17.67 1.04
CA GLU A 11 4.23 17.41 -0.39
C GLU A 11 2.92 17.69 -1.13
N ASN A 12 1.79 17.26 -0.58
CA ASN A 12 0.48 17.51 -1.17
C ASN A 12 0.18 19.00 -1.24
N VAL A 13 0.41 19.74 -0.17
CA VAL A 13 0.16 21.20 -0.13
C VAL A 13 1.08 21.97 -1.08
N ARG A 14 2.35 21.56 -1.22
CA ARG A 14 3.34 22.25 -2.03
C ARG A 14 3.17 22.04 -3.53
N TYR A 15 2.78 20.84 -3.95
CA TYR A 15 2.88 20.45 -5.37
C TYR A 15 1.54 20.21 -6.05
N PHE A 16 0.43 20.22 -5.31
CA PHE A 16 -0.90 19.97 -5.87
C PHE A 16 -1.83 21.13 -5.52
N SER A 17 -2.33 21.79 -6.55
CA SER A 17 -3.36 22.82 -6.37
C SER A 17 -4.70 22.20 -5.98
N PRO A 18 -5.51 22.85 -5.13
CA PRO A 18 -6.86 22.40 -4.85
C PRO A 18 -7.70 22.42 -6.14
N LEU A 19 -8.42 21.33 -6.42
CA LEU A 19 -9.25 21.21 -7.62
C LEU A 19 -10.68 21.71 -7.39
N LEU A 20 -11.13 21.76 -6.14
CA LEU A 20 -12.46 22.24 -5.80
C LEU A 20 -12.39 23.71 -5.40
N PRO A 21 -13.39 24.52 -5.81
CA PRO A 21 -13.48 25.91 -5.35
C PRO A 21 -13.64 25.95 -3.83
N GLU A 22 -13.14 27.00 -3.23
CA GLU A 22 -13.30 27.23 -1.80
C GLU A 22 -14.78 27.14 -1.43
N ASP A 23 -15.11 26.26 -0.50
CA ASP A 23 -16.38 26.33 0.16
C ASP A 23 -16.38 27.63 0.98
N ARG A 24 -17.45 28.42 0.92
CA ARG A 24 -17.58 29.67 1.66
C ARG A 24 -17.78 29.38 3.16
N VAL A 25 -16.76 28.82 3.78
CA VAL A 25 -16.67 28.82 5.23
C VAL A 25 -16.26 30.23 5.63
N GLU A 26 -17.12 30.92 6.35
CA GLU A 26 -16.85 32.27 6.82
C GLU A 26 -15.45 32.35 7.43
N SER A 27 -14.64 33.22 6.84
CA SER A 27 -13.23 33.39 7.18
C SER A 27 -13.09 33.65 8.68
N GLY A 28 -12.46 32.77 9.41
CA GLY A 28 -11.95 33.04 10.75
C GLY A 28 -12.39 32.16 11.90
N THR A 29 -13.35 31.27 11.72
CA THR A 29 -13.71 30.33 12.80
C THR A 29 -13.07 28.97 12.51
N PRO A 30 -12.15 28.50 13.37
CA PRO A 30 -11.68 27.11 13.25
C PRO A 30 -12.89 26.19 13.37
N ILE A 31 -13.14 25.35 12.39
CA ILE A 31 -14.13 24.29 12.52
C ILE A 31 -13.55 23.31 13.53
N VAL A 32 -14.11 23.35 14.74
CA VAL A 32 -13.71 22.48 15.83
C VAL A 32 -14.79 21.42 15.95
N THR A 33 -14.41 20.17 15.70
CA THR A 33 -15.26 19.01 15.97
C THR A 33 -14.79 18.40 17.29
N ASP A 34 -15.65 18.42 18.29
CA ASP A 34 -15.35 17.89 19.64
C ASP A 34 -14.05 18.43 20.26
N GLY A 35 -13.79 19.72 20.12
CA GLY A 35 -12.60 20.39 20.67
C GLY A 35 -11.32 20.18 19.85
N LYS A 36 -11.38 19.52 18.70
CA LYS A 36 -10.24 19.22 17.83
C LYS A 36 -10.32 20.01 16.53
N PRO A 37 -9.18 20.48 15.97
CA PRO A 37 -9.19 21.18 14.69
C PRO A 37 -9.66 20.25 13.57
N GLY A 38 -10.71 20.63 12.87
CA GLY A 38 -11.28 19.85 11.77
C GLY A 38 -10.43 19.86 10.49
N LEU A 39 -9.51 20.81 10.36
CA LEU A 39 -8.61 20.98 9.21
C LEU A 39 -9.34 20.86 7.84
N HIS A 40 -10.49 21.52 7.73
CA HIS A 40 -11.42 21.40 6.60
C HIS A 40 -10.72 21.60 5.24
N TYR A 41 -9.94 22.68 5.09
CA TYR A 41 -9.22 22.95 3.83
C TYR A 41 -8.18 21.91 3.51
N LEU A 42 -7.46 21.39 4.50
CA LEU A 42 -6.49 20.31 4.29
C LEU A 42 -7.21 19.03 3.83
N ASN A 43 -8.33 18.69 4.43
CA ASN A 43 -9.12 17.52 4.07
C ASN A 43 -9.74 17.67 2.68
N LEU A 44 -10.25 18.87 2.34
CA LEU A 44 -10.80 19.17 1.02
C LEU A 44 -9.72 19.03 -0.07
N GLN A 45 -8.56 19.66 0.12
CA GLN A 45 -7.45 19.57 -0.81
C GLN A 45 -6.95 18.13 -0.94
N ASN A 46 -6.67 17.48 0.18
CA ASN A 46 -6.16 16.11 0.22
C ASN A 46 -7.15 15.11 -0.40
N GLY A 47 -8.46 15.34 -0.25
CA GLY A 47 -9.50 14.52 -0.87
C GLY A 47 -9.49 14.53 -2.40
N THR A 48 -8.95 15.58 -3.03
CA THR A 48 -8.86 15.74 -4.49
C THR A 48 -7.54 15.27 -5.08
N ILE A 49 -6.58 14.89 -4.24
CA ILE A 49 -5.27 14.40 -4.67
C ILE A 49 -5.31 12.88 -4.80
N TRP A 50 -5.15 12.39 -6.02
CA TRP A 50 -5.24 10.96 -6.33
C TRP A 50 -3.85 10.35 -6.49
N ARG A 51 -3.27 9.99 -5.35
CA ARG A 51 -1.99 9.28 -5.27
C ARG A 51 -2.21 7.81 -4.92
N TRP A 52 -1.20 6.98 -5.17
CA TRP A 52 -1.22 5.56 -4.81
C TRP A 52 -1.35 5.33 -3.30
N ASN A 53 -0.69 6.17 -2.51
CA ASN A 53 -0.85 6.22 -1.07
C ASN A 53 -1.26 7.63 -0.67
N ARG A 54 -2.34 7.77 0.08
CA ARG A 54 -2.89 9.05 0.50
C ARG A 54 -2.95 9.12 2.03
N PRO A 55 -2.33 10.14 2.66
CA PRO A 55 -2.50 10.35 4.09
C PRO A 55 -3.91 10.89 4.35
N ILE A 56 -4.54 10.41 5.40
CA ILE A 56 -5.86 10.87 5.84
C ILE A 56 -5.76 11.25 7.32
N TYR A 57 -6.20 12.46 7.63
CA TYR A 57 -6.44 12.90 9.00
C TYR A 57 -7.93 12.77 9.29
N ASP A 58 -8.28 12.04 10.36
CA ASP A 58 -9.65 11.87 10.82
C ASP A 58 -9.83 12.49 12.21
N PRO A 59 -10.52 13.66 12.32
CA PRO A 59 -10.80 14.31 13.60
C PRO A 59 -12.03 13.75 14.31
N ASN A 60 -12.87 12.96 13.64
CA ASN A 60 -14.25 12.65 14.07
C ASN A 60 -14.38 11.40 14.93
N THR A 61 -13.28 10.79 15.34
CA THR A 61 -13.28 9.63 16.22
C THR A 61 -12.92 10.00 17.66
N GLU A 62 -13.26 9.18 18.64
CA GLU A 62 -12.83 9.35 20.02
C GLU A 62 -11.32 9.58 20.12
N LEU A 63 -10.56 8.93 19.23
CA LEU A 63 -9.14 9.17 19.05
C LEU A 63 -8.89 9.71 17.65
N SER A 64 -8.60 11.03 17.53
CA SER A 64 -8.12 11.58 16.26
C SER A 64 -6.89 10.81 15.81
N HIS A 65 -6.84 10.43 14.54
CA HIS A 65 -5.74 9.65 14.02
C HIS A 65 -5.35 10.05 12.60
N ILE A 66 -4.13 9.68 12.24
CA ILE A 66 -3.65 9.71 10.86
C ILE A 66 -3.55 8.26 10.38
N ARG A 67 -4.04 8.01 9.17
CA ARG A 67 -3.86 6.73 8.48
C ARG A 67 -3.38 6.96 7.07
N VAL A 68 -2.82 5.93 6.46
CA VAL A 68 -2.47 5.92 5.03
C VAL A 68 -3.49 5.05 4.31
N GLU A 69 -4.18 5.63 3.34
CA GLU A 69 -5.02 4.89 2.41
C GLU A 69 -4.15 4.30 1.30
N ASN A 70 -4.08 2.99 1.21
CA ASN A 70 -3.43 2.30 0.10
C ASN A 70 -4.44 2.11 -1.04
N ARG A 71 -4.09 2.57 -2.24
CA ARG A 71 -4.94 2.54 -3.44
C ARG A 71 -4.33 1.67 -4.55
N LEU A 72 -3.30 0.89 -4.24
CA LEU A 72 -2.59 0.06 -5.21
C LEU A 72 -3.30 -1.25 -5.52
N LEU A 73 -4.04 -1.79 -4.55
CA LEU A 73 -4.69 -3.09 -4.71
C LEU A 73 -5.85 -3.00 -5.71
N PRO A 74 -5.80 -3.73 -6.82
CA PRO A 74 -6.91 -3.78 -7.77
C PRO A 74 -8.08 -4.57 -7.20
N ALA A 75 -9.24 -4.42 -7.81
CA ALA A 75 -10.35 -5.33 -7.56
C ALA A 75 -9.99 -6.72 -8.11
N GLY A 76 -9.97 -7.72 -7.24
CA GLY A 76 -9.83 -9.11 -7.66
C GLY A 76 -11.09 -9.65 -8.34
N PRO A 77 -11.02 -10.78 -9.04
CA PRO A 77 -12.15 -11.38 -9.74
C PRO A 77 -13.27 -11.85 -8.79
N THR A 78 -12.93 -12.18 -7.56
CA THR A 78 -13.88 -12.57 -6.52
C THR A 78 -13.60 -11.84 -5.20
N VAL A 79 -14.57 -11.86 -4.28
CA VAL A 79 -14.39 -11.33 -2.92
C VAL A 79 -13.25 -12.06 -2.19
N ALA A 80 -13.06 -13.36 -2.44
CA ALA A 80 -11.99 -14.12 -1.84
C ALA A 80 -10.61 -13.62 -2.28
N ASP A 81 -10.46 -13.26 -3.55
CA ASP A 81 -9.23 -12.67 -4.09
C ASP A 81 -8.95 -11.30 -3.47
N ILE A 82 -9.96 -10.44 -3.37
CA ILE A 82 -9.81 -9.11 -2.75
C ILE A 82 -9.36 -9.24 -1.30
N VAL A 83 -9.94 -10.18 -0.55
CA VAL A 83 -9.56 -10.42 0.85
C VAL A 83 -8.15 -11.03 0.94
N ALA A 84 -7.76 -11.88 -0.02
CA ALA A 84 -6.42 -12.44 -0.08
C ALA A 84 -5.36 -11.35 -0.33
N ASP A 85 -5.60 -10.46 -1.28
CA ASP A 85 -4.72 -9.31 -1.55
C ASP A 85 -4.58 -8.42 -0.31
N ALA A 86 -5.68 -8.14 0.38
CA ALA A 86 -5.66 -7.37 1.62
C ALA A 86 -4.91 -8.10 2.75
N ALA A 87 -5.13 -9.40 2.92
CA ALA A 87 -4.44 -10.19 3.93
C ALA A 87 -2.92 -10.20 3.70
N PHE A 88 -2.49 -10.44 2.46
CA PHE A 88 -1.07 -10.39 2.10
C PHE A 88 -0.46 -9.02 2.39
N TYR A 89 -1.14 -7.94 1.98
CA TYR A 89 -0.69 -6.57 2.23
C TYR A 89 -0.57 -6.27 3.72
N TYR A 90 -1.61 -6.52 4.51
CA TYR A 90 -1.59 -6.22 5.95
C TYR A 90 -0.56 -7.07 6.70
N GLY A 91 -0.46 -8.35 6.38
CA GLY A 91 0.55 -9.23 6.96
C GLY A 91 1.96 -8.74 6.69
N LEU A 92 2.26 -8.46 5.41
CA LEU A 92 3.59 -7.99 5.01
C LEU A 92 3.93 -6.62 5.62
N VAL A 93 3.00 -5.66 5.62
CA VAL A 93 3.23 -4.34 6.24
C VAL A 93 3.48 -4.48 7.73
N ASN A 94 2.68 -5.28 8.45
CA ASN A 94 2.86 -5.49 9.88
C ASN A 94 4.23 -6.13 10.20
N PHE A 95 4.63 -7.14 9.44
CA PHE A 95 5.95 -7.75 9.57
C PHE A 95 7.08 -6.74 9.34
N LEU A 96 7.01 -5.98 8.24
CA LEU A 96 8.07 -5.04 7.85
C LEU A 96 8.21 -3.87 8.82
N VAL A 97 7.11 -3.37 9.38
CA VAL A 97 7.12 -2.30 10.40
C VAL A 97 7.80 -2.78 11.69
N GLY A 98 7.63 -4.05 12.05
CA GLY A 98 8.27 -4.65 13.23
C GLY A 98 9.79 -4.89 13.09
N GLN A 99 10.37 -4.70 11.90
CA GLN A 99 11.79 -4.96 11.70
C GLN A 99 12.67 -3.87 12.31
N THR A 100 13.78 -4.27 12.95
CA THR A 100 14.78 -3.35 13.53
C THR A 100 15.36 -2.40 12.49
N ARG A 101 15.51 -2.85 11.26
CA ARG A 101 15.99 -2.04 10.13
C ARG A 101 14.86 -1.91 9.11
N PRO A 102 14.26 -0.72 8.96
CA PRO A 102 13.18 -0.52 8.02
C PRO A 102 13.63 -0.73 6.57
N VAL A 103 12.69 -1.12 5.69
CA VAL A 103 12.97 -1.42 4.27
C VAL A 103 13.65 -0.25 3.56
N TRP A 104 13.19 0.97 3.80
CA TRP A 104 13.76 2.18 3.18
C TRP A 104 15.23 2.43 3.53
N SER A 105 15.75 1.84 4.62
CA SER A 105 17.18 1.91 4.97
C SER A 105 18.05 0.88 4.23
N ARG A 106 17.45 -0.06 3.52
CA ARG A 106 18.10 -1.19 2.85
C ARG A 106 17.78 -1.28 1.37
N LEU A 107 16.78 -0.55 0.90
CA LEU A 107 16.37 -0.46 -0.50
C LEU A 107 16.48 1.00 -0.94
N SER A 108 17.19 1.28 -2.02
CA SER A 108 17.27 2.63 -2.55
C SER A 108 15.92 3.09 -3.10
N PHE A 109 15.67 4.41 -3.12
CA PHE A 109 14.45 4.93 -3.73
C PHE A 109 14.40 4.65 -5.24
N ALA A 110 15.54 4.64 -5.90
CA ALA A 110 15.65 4.30 -7.33
C ALA A 110 15.24 2.85 -7.58
N ASP A 111 15.71 1.89 -6.76
CA ASP A 111 15.32 0.48 -6.88
C ASP A 111 13.83 0.28 -6.58
N ALA A 112 13.30 0.95 -5.55
CA ALA A 112 11.87 0.89 -5.24
C ALA A 112 11.01 1.43 -6.40
N THR A 113 11.43 2.52 -7.02
CA THR A 113 10.77 3.11 -8.19
C THR A 113 10.86 2.17 -9.40
N SER A 114 12.04 1.58 -9.64
CA SER A 114 12.24 0.58 -10.70
C SER A 114 11.33 -0.63 -10.49
N ASN A 115 11.31 -1.18 -9.28
CA ASN A 115 10.43 -2.30 -8.93
C ASN A 115 8.96 -1.98 -9.21
N PHE A 116 8.50 -0.79 -8.82
CA PHE A 116 7.12 -0.37 -9.04
C PHE A 116 6.74 -0.37 -10.52
N PHE A 117 7.55 0.25 -11.37
CA PHE A 117 7.27 0.31 -12.81
C PHE A 117 7.47 -1.03 -13.51
N THR A 118 8.48 -1.81 -13.11
CA THR A 118 8.72 -3.14 -13.66
C THR A 118 7.59 -4.10 -13.28
N GLY A 119 7.15 -4.07 -12.01
CA GLY A 119 6.01 -4.85 -11.56
C GLY A 119 4.70 -4.48 -12.28
N ALA A 120 4.46 -3.17 -12.52
CA ALA A 120 3.29 -2.73 -13.26
C ALA A 120 3.29 -3.15 -14.74
N ARG A 121 4.48 -3.25 -15.36
CA ARG A 121 4.63 -3.63 -16.76
C ARG A 121 4.65 -5.14 -16.98
N ASP A 122 5.40 -5.85 -16.16
CA ASP A 122 5.75 -7.26 -16.39
C ASP A 122 5.02 -8.22 -15.42
N GLY A 123 4.31 -7.68 -14.42
CA GLY A 123 3.53 -8.46 -13.45
C GLY A 123 4.38 -9.47 -12.69
N ILE A 124 3.92 -10.71 -12.64
CA ILE A 124 4.60 -11.80 -11.93
C ILE A 124 5.93 -12.22 -12.60
N HIS A 125 6.15 -11.86 -13.84
CA HIS A 125 7.40 -12.10 -14.56
C HIS A 125 8.45 -11.02 -14.34
N ALA A 126 8.14 -9.99 -13.56
CA ALA A 126 9.04 -8.88 -13.26
C ALA A 126 10.31 -9.36 -12.53
N GLN A 127 11.42 -8.67 -12.80
CA GLN A 127 12.63 -8.80 -12.00
C GLN A 127 12.64 -7.69 -10.94
N MET A 128 12.70 -8.10 -9.68
CA MET A 128 12.62 -7.20 -8.52
C MET A 128 13.97 -7.11 -7.81
N THR A 129 14.38 -5.92 -7.44
CA THR A 129 15.51 -5.73 -6.53
C THR A 129 14.99 -5.77 -5.09
N TRP A 130 15.46 -6.71 -4.28
CA TRP A 130 15.03 -6.85 -2.90
C TRP A 130 16.22 -6.83 -1.92
N PRO A 131 16.07 -6.21 -0.74
CA PRO A 131 17.17 -6.15 0.24
C PRO A 131 17.70 -7.53 0.57
N THR A 132 19.01 -7.69 0.54
CA THR A 132 19.76 -8.93 0.82
C THR A 132 19.70 -10.01 -0.26
N LEU A 133 18.71 -9.99 -1.15
CA LEU A 133 18.53 -10.98 -2.21
C LEU A 133 19.10 -10.50 -3.56
N GLY A 134 19.27 -9.18 -3.74
CA GLY A 134 19.62 -8.62 -5.03
C GLY A 134 18.45 -8.65 -6.01
N THR A 135 18.71 -8.95 -7.28
CA THR A 135 17.68 -9.08 -8.31
C THR A 135 17.13 -10.50 -8.35
N ILE A 136 15.83 -10.65 -8.18
CA ILE A 136 15.10 -11.92 -8.05
C ILE A 136 13.79 -11.85 -8.84
N PRO A 137 13.31 -12.94 -9.47
CA PRO A 137 11.98 -12.99 -10.07
C PRO A 137 10.87 -12.66 -9.06
N ALA A 138 9.85 -11.92 -9.48
CA ALA A 138 8.75 -11.55 -8.60
C ALA A 138 7.99 -12.77 -8.06
N SER A 139 7.81 -13.81 -8.88
CA SER A 139 7.21 -15.09 -8.45
C SER A 139 7.98 -15.70 -7.29
N GLU A 140 9.29 -15.89 -7.46
CA GLU A 140 10.18 -16.46 -6.44
C GLU A 140 10.23 -15.57 -5.18
N LEU A 141 10.31 -14.24 -5.35
CA LEU A 141 10.26 -13.31 -4.23
C LEU A 141 8.98 -13.47 -3.41
N VAL A 142 7.83 -13.60 -4.06
CA VAL A 142 6.53 -13.76 -3.39
C VAL A 142 6.45 -15.12 -2.72
N THR A 143 6.71 -16.21 -3.44
CA THR A 143 6.48 -17.57 -2.93
C THR A 143 7.49 -18.02 -1.88
N GLU A 144 8.77 -17.66 -2.03
CA GLU A 144 9.82 -18.15 -1.13
C GLU A 144 10.14 -17.20 0.02
N HIS A 145 9.72 -15.92 -0.06
CA HIS A 145 10.11 -14.93 0.94
C HIS A 145 8.94 -14.12 1.50
N LEU A 146 8.10 -13.52 0.65
CA LEU A 146 7.11 -12.57 1.15
C LEU A 146 5.89 -13.24 1.77
N LEU A 147 5.50 -14.43 1.32
CA LEU A 147 4.39 -15.18 1.91
C LEU A 147 4.67 -15.57 3.35
N GLU A 148 5.87 -16.08 3.66
CA GLU A 148 6.27 -16.39 5.03
C GLU A 148 6.27 -15.13 5.91
N GLN A 149 6.78 -14.01 5.41
CA GLN A 149 6.77 -12.75 6.15
C GLN A 149 5.35 -12.24 6.39
N ALA A 150 4.47 -12.36 5.41
CA ALA A 150 3.06 -11.98 5.54
C ALA A 150 2.34 -12.89 6.54
N GLU A 151 2.60 -14.19 6.55
CA GLU A 151 2.07 -15.12 7.53
C GLU A 151 2.48 -14.72 8.95
N GLN A 152 3.77 -14.48 9.18
CA GLN A 152 4.27 -14.02 10.48
C GLN A 152 3.61 -12.71 10.93
N GLY A 153 3.42 -11.78 10.01
CA GLY A 153 2.73 -10.51 10.31
C GLY A 153 1.26 -10.70 10.66
N LEU A 154 0.55 -11.60 9.98
CA LEU A 154 -0.85 -11.94 10.31
C LEU A 154 -0.98 -12.69 11.64
N GLN A 155 -0.02 -13.57 11.97
CA GLN A 155 0.03 -14.23 13.28
C GLN A 155 0.22 -13.22 14.41
N GLN A 156 1.06 -12.19 14.22
CA GLN A 156 1.22 -11.09 15.18
C GLN A 156 -0.06 -10.28 15.37
N LEU A 157 -0.92 -10.23 14.36
CA LEU A 157 -2.25 -9.59 14.39
C LEU A 157 -3.34 -10.55 14.93
N GLU A 158 -2.95 -11.70 15.45
CA GLU A 158 -3.86 -12.72 16.03
C GLU A 158 -4.91 -13.25 15.03
N VAL A 159 -4.60 -13.22 13.73
CA VAL A 159 -5.46 -13.83 12.70
C VAL A 159 -5.39 -15.35 12.83
N SER A 160 -6.56 -16.00 12.75
CA SER A 160 -6.61 -17.45 12.91
C SER A 160 -5.84 -18.20 11.81
N PRO A 161 -5.14 -19.31 12.14
CA PRO A 161 -4.36 -20.07 11.15
C PRO A 161 -5.17 -20.51 9.93
N ALA A 162 -6.44 -20.87 10.12
CA ALA A 162 -7.30 -21.28 9.01
C ALA A 162 -7.58 -20.15 7.99
N LEU A 163 -7.73 -18.91 8.47
CA LEU A 163 -7.89 -17.74 7.59
C LEU A 163 -6.58 -17.39 6.90
N ILE A 164 -5.46 -17.46 7.61
CA ILE A 164 -4.13 -17.24 7.04
C ILE A 164 -3.89 -18.21 5.89
N GLN A 165 -4.01 -19.50 6.14
CA GLN A 165 -3.82 -20.54 5.13
C GLN A 165 -4.75 -20.37 3.92
N LYS A 166 -6.02 -20.05 4.19
CA LYS A 166 -7.01 -19.86 3.12
C LYS A 166 -6.62 -18.70 2.18
N HIS A 167 -6.26 -17.56 2.74
CA HIS A 167 -6.06 -16.36 1.94
C HIS A 167 -4.64 -16.26 1.37
N LEU A 168 -3.62 -16.64 2.11
CA LEU A 168 -2.26 -16.67 1.54
C LEU A 168 -2.09 -17.80 0.52
N GLY A 169 -2.79 -18.92 0.65
CA GLY A 169 -2.81 -19.98 -0.37
C GLY A 169 -3.39 -19.51 -1.72
N ILE A 170 -4.32 -18.53 -1.73
CA ILE A 170 -4.78 -17.91 -2.98
C ILE A 170 -3.65 -17.09 -3.64
N ILE A 171 -2.87 -16.34 -2.85
CA ILE A 171 -1.73 -15.57 -3.36
C ILE A 171 -0.65 -16.51 -3.91
N GLU A 172 -0.33 -17.59 -3.17
CA GLU A 172 0.62 -18.62 -3.58
C GLU A 172 0.26 -19.21 -4.94
N GLY A 173 -0.99 -19.70 -5.09
CA GLY A 173 -1.45 -20.28 -6.35
C GLY A 173 -1.50 -19.29 -7.52
N ARG A 174 -1.59 -17.99 -7.26
CA ARG A 174 -1.53 -16.94 -8.30
C ARG A 174 -0.10 -16.52 -8.63
N ALA A 175 0.83 -16.70 -7.71
CA ALA A 175 2.24 -16.37 -7.90
C ALA A 175 3.00 -17.48 -8.62
N GLU A 176 2.47 -18.71 -8.65
CA GLU A 176 3.03 -19.79 -9.46
C GLU A 176 2.83 -19.49 -10.95
N PRO A 177 3.91 -19.58 -11.78
CA PRO A 177 3.80 -19.43 -13.21
C PRO A 177 2.91 -20.54 -13.78
N THR A 178 1.68 -20.20 -14.18
CA THR A 178 0.79 -21.14 -14.84
C THR A 178 0.92 -21.00 -16.37
N GLU A 179 0.74 -22.11 -17.11
CA GLU A 179 0.75 -22.12 -18.58
C GLU A 179 -0.20 -21.09 -19.23
N TRP A 180 -1.23 -20.65 -18.50
CA TRP A 180 -2.18 -19.60 -18.92
C TRP A 180 -1.54 -18.22 -19.06
N CYS A 181 -0.55 -17.89 -18.24
CA CYS A 181 0.17 -16.61 -18.33
C CYS A 181 1.05 -16.58 -19.59
N ASP A 182 1.60 -17.72 -19.98
CA ASP A 182 2.45 -17.83 -21.17
C ASP A 182 1.64 -17.76 -22.48
N LEU A 183 0.40 -18.27 -22.49
CA LEU A 183 -0.50 -18.17 -23.63
C LEU A 183 -0.95 -16.74 -23.90
N ALA A 184 -1.20 -15.94 -22.88
CA ALA A 184 -1.56 -14.53 -23.03
C ALA A 184 -0.38 -13.69 -23.57
N ALA A 185 0.84 -13.98 -23.13
CA ALA A 185 2.05 -13.29 -23.60
C ALA A 185 2.42 -13.66 -25.05
N SER A 186 2.07 -14.87 -25.51
CA SER A 186 2.33 -15.33 -26.88
C SER A 186 1.35 -14.81 -27.92
N SER A 187 0.14 -14.38 -27.51
CA SER A 187 -0.90 -13.87 -28.41
C SER A 187 -0.77 -12.38 -28.75
N THR A 188 0.22 -11.68 -28.18
CA THR A 188 0.44 -10.23 -28.35
C THR A 188 1.67 -9.90 -29.22
N ARG A 189 2.21 -10.87 -29.96
CA ARG A 189 3.28 -10.65 -30.94
C ARG A 189 2.77 -10.70 -32.38
#